data_862ec7d448af9f38f9600fbbd4cf393f
#
_entry.id   862ec7d448af9f38f9600fbbd4cf393f
#
_cell.length_a   1.000
_cell.length_b   1.000
_cell.length_c   1.000
_cell.angle_alpha   90.00
_cell.angle_beta   90.00
_cell.angle_gamma   90.00
#
_symmetry.space_group_name_H-M   'P 1'
#
loop_
_entity.id
_entity.type
_entity.pdbx_description
1 polymer ?
#
loop_
_entity_poly.entity_id
_entity_poly.type
_entity_poly.pdbx_seq_one_letter_code
_entity_poly.pdbx_strand_id
1 'polypeptide(L)'
;MLKDLIKTGFIYLDTHEVLKIVGDIEKVEALLQGQVTSDVSELPNNGSQISCLLDQKGFIQADFILLRLEDEILVVIKKSLSKNFINQLEQFTQFYKVEIKLTNYLAKGFVNKDKSYKGKCSAYYKYDEYFLHMEVCKESNKEEISNLSQL
;
A
#
# COMPACT_ATOMS: atom_id res chain seq x y z
N MET A 1 4.56 -4.87 -18.89
CA MET A 1 4.61 -5.10 -17.44
C MET A 1 4.11 -6.49 -17.04
N LEU A 2 2.91 -6.88 -17.40
CA LEU A 2 2.35 -8.20 -17.03
C LEU A 2 3.17 -9.38 -17.56
N LYS A 3 3.65 -9.28 -18.82
CA LYS A 3 4.51 -10.31 -19.42
C LYS A 3 5.83 -10.48 -18.68
N ASP A 4 6.38 -9.39 -18.18
CA ASP A 4 7.63 -9.39 -17.42
C ASP A 4 7.44 -10.03 -16.04
N LEU A 5 6.31 -9.77 -15.39
CA LEU A 5 5.94 -10.38 -14.12
C LEU A 5 5.77 -11.90 -14.24
N ILE A 6 5.13 -12.37 -15.30
CA ILE A 6 4.94 -13.80 -15.57
C ILE A 6 6.29 -14.46 -15.82
N LYS A 7 7.20 -13.78 -16.52
CA LYS A 7 8.49 -14.32 -16.93
C LYS A 7 9.51 -14.34 -15.79
N THR A 8 9.54 -13.32 -14.94
CA THR A 8 10.57 -13.15 -13.89
C THR A 8 10.13 -13.59 -12.49
N GLY A 9 8.84 -13.83 -12.29
CA GLY A 9 8.28 -14.18 -11.00
C GLY A 9 7.89 -12.97 -10.15
N PHE A 10 8.64 -11.88 -10.17
CA PHE A 10 8.29 -10.62 -9.52
C PHE A 10 9.08 -9.45 -10.11
N ILE A 11 8.58 -8.22 -9.88
CA ILE A 11 9.30 -6.97 -10.17
C ILE A 11 9.14 -5.99 -9.01
N TYR A 12 10.09 -5.05 -8.89
CA TYR A 12 9.87 -3.88 -8.04
C TYR A 12 8.97 -2.90 -8.74
N LEU A 13 8.06 -2.33 -7.98
CA LEU A 13 7.14 -1.31 -8.46
C LEU A 13 7.79 0.07 -8.21
N ASP A 14 8.66 0.49 -9.13
CA ASP A 14 9.40 1.75 -9.04
C ASP A 14 8.49 2.97 -9.03
N THR A 15 7.28 2.83 -9.57
CA THR A 15 6.27 3.89 -9.63
C THR A 15 5.57 4.12 -8.32
N HIS A 16 5.74 3.23 -7.36
CA HIS A 16 5.07 3.26 -6.06
C HIS A 16 6.05 3.52 -4.92
N GLU A 17 5.54 4.06 -3.86
CA GLU A 17 6.25 4.21 -2.60
C GLU A 17 5.35 3.80 -1.44
N VAL A 18 5.95 3.60 -0.28
CA VAL A 18 5.24 3.15 0.91
C VAL A 18 5.34 4.22 1.97
N LEU A 19 4.19 4.76 2.35
CA LEU A 19 4.06 5.71 3.43
C LEU A 19 3.65 4.95 4.71
N LYS A 20 4.02 5.50 5.84
CA LYS A 20 3.60 4.99 7.16
C LYS A 20 2.86 6.10 7.89
N ILE A 21 1.72 5.78 8.47
CA ILE A 21 0.99 6.71 9.31
C ILE A 21 1.36 6.41 10.77
N VAL A 22 2.08 7.34 11.39
CA VAL A 22 2.67 7.18 12.72
C VAL A 22 1.83 7.89 13.75
N GLY A 23 1.48 7.18 14.82
CA GLY A 23 0.71 7.72 15.93
C GLY A 23 0.01 6.61 16.69
N ASP A 24 -0.85 7.00 17.62
CA ASP A 24 -1.74 6.07 18.31
C ASP A 24 -2.64 5.38 17.27
N ILE A 25 -2.68 4.06 17.28
CA ILE A 25 -3.39 3.29 16.28
C ILE A 25 -4.88 3.64 16.20
N GLU A 26 -5.52 3.91 17.33
CA GLU A 26 -6.93 4.30 17.36
C GLU A 26 -7.14 5.65 16.67
N LYS A 27 -6.22 6.57 16.82
CA LYS A 27 -6.26 7.88 16.15
C LYS A 27 -5.99 7.77 14.67
N VAL A 28 -5.05 6.91 14.26
CA VAL A 28 -4.78 6.63 12.86
C VAL A 28 -6.04 6.03 12.19
N GLU A 29 -6.66 5.07 12.82
CA GLU A 29 -7.90 4.47 12.33
C GLU A 29 -9.03 5.50 12.20
N ALA A 30 -9.19 6.35 13.21
CA ALA A 30 -10.23 7.39 13.22
C ALA A 30 -10.02 8.39 12.09
N LEU A 31 -8.78 8.83 11.87
CA LEU A 31 -8.44 9.72 10.77
C LEU A 31 -8.80 9.08 9.43
N LEU A 32 -8.34 7.87 9.19
CA LEU A 32 -8.58 7.17 7.93
C LEU A 32 -10.07 6.91 7.72
N GLN A 33 -10.77 6.42 8.72
CA GLN A 33 -12.20 6.12 8.63
C GLN A 33 -13.02 7.34 8.22
N GLY A 34 -12.61 8.52 8.63
CA GLY A 34 -13.28 9.77 8.27
C GLY A 34 -12.95 10.29 6.87
N GLN A 35 -11.89 9.81 6.23
CA GLN A 35 -11.36 10.42 5.00
C GLN A 35 -11.30 9.48 3.80
N VAL A 36 -11.12 8.18 4.00
CA VAL A 36 -10.98 7.24 2.88
C VAL A 36 -12.31 6.55 2.55
N THR A 37 -12.40 6.00 1.36
CA THR A 37 -13.65 5.41 0.85
C THR A 37 -13.96 4.01 1.39
N SER A 38 -12.96 3.31 1.91
CA SER A 38 -13.12 1.96 2.44
C SER A 38 -13.44 1.97 3.93
N ASP A 39 -13.98 0.87 4.42
CA ASP A 39 -14.21 0.67 5.86
C ASP A 39 -12.94 0.16 6.52
N VAL A 40 -12.20 1.05 7.16
CA VAL A 40 -10.92 0.76 7.80
C VAL A 40 -11.09 -0.19 8.99
N SER A 41 -12.27 -0.22 9.62
CA SER A 41 -12.56 -1.15 10.71
C SER A 41 -12.51 -2.61 10.27
N GLU A 42 -12.69 -2.88 8.99
CA GLU A 42 -12.62 -4.21 8.40
C GLU A 42 -11.20 -4.60 7.95
N LEU A 43 -10.23 -3.70 8.06
CA LEU A 43 -8.84 -3.99 7.70
C LEU A 43 -8.18 -4.89 8.77
N PRO A 44 -8.00 -6.19 8.49
CA PRO A 44 -7.46 -7.10 9.49
C PRO A 44 -5.95 -6.94 9.65
N ASN A 45 -5.42 -7.40 10.77
CA ASN A 45 -3.98 -7.48 10.96
C ASN A 45 -3.34 -8.39 9.90
N ASN A 46 -2.22 -7.98 9.34
CA ASN A 46 -1.56 -8.62 8.18
C ASN A 46 -2.44 -8.66 6.92
N GLY A 47 -3.44 -7.80 6.85
CA GLY A 47 -4.34 -7.70 5.72
C GLY A 47 -4.14 -6.44 4.90
N SER A 48 -4.91 -6.35 3.84
CA SER A 48 -4.86 -5.23 2.89
C SER A 48 -6.26 -4.80 2.47
N GLN A 49 -6.35 -3.57 2.00
CA GLN A 49 -7.60 -2.96 1.58
C GLN A 49 -7.31 -1.92 0.50
N ILE A 50 -8.06 -1.98 -0.61
CA ILE A 50 -7.99 -0.94 -1.65
C ILE A 50 -8.87 0.22 -1.20
N SER A 51 -8.36 1.43 -1.33
CA SER A 51 -9.06 2.63 -0.91
C SER A 51 -8.74 3.84 -1.78
N CYS A 52 -9.49 4.90 -1.60
CA CYS A 52 -9.32 6.16 -2.31
C CYS A 52 -9.56 7.36 -1.40
N LEU A 53 -8.97 8.49 -1.77
CA LEU A 53 -9.39 9.81 -1.31
C LEU A 53 -10.21 10.50 -2.38
N LEU A 54 -11.30 11.13 -1.99
CA LEU A 54 -12.14 11.93 -2.86
C LEU A 54 -12.02 13.40 -2.47
N ASP A 55 -12.19 14.30 -3.45
CA ASP A 55 -12.36 15.70 -3.17
C ASP A 55 -13.81 16.00 -2.74
N GLN A 56 -14.11 17.27 -2.46
CA GLN A 56 -15.45 17.72 -2.05
C GLN A 56 -16.53 17.48 -3.11
N LYS A 57 -16.12 17.31 -4.37
CA LYS A 57 -17.02 17.04 -5.49
C LYS A 57 -17.19 15.54 -5.78
N GLY A 58 -16.49 14.68 -5.05
CA GLY A 58 -16.52 13.24 -5.23
C GLY A 58 -15.55 12.70 -6.27
N PHE A 59 -14.62 13.52 -6.77
CA PHE A 59 -13.59 13.04 -7.70
C PHE A 59 -12.41 12.41 -6.96
N ILE A 60 -11.87 11.33 -7.54
CA ILE A 60 -10.73 10.62 -6.96
C ILE A 60 -9.47 11.50 -7.03
N GLN A 61 -8.89 11.79 -5.88
CA GLN A 61 -7.63 12.53 -5.75
C GLN A 61 -6.44 11.59 -5.64
N ALA A 62 -6.62 10.44 -5.05
CA ALA A 62 -5.61 9.41 -4.94
C ALA A 62 -6.27 8.06 -4.70
N ASP A 63 -5.74 7.03 -5.34
CA ASP A 63 -6.06 5.63 -5.06
C ASP A 63 -4.81 4.96 -4.47
N PHE A 64 -5.00 4.05 -3.56
CA PHE A 64 -3.90 3.43 -2.82
C PHE A 64 -4.35 2.14 -2.17
N ILE A 65 -3.38 1.43 -1.61
CA ILE A 65 -3.61 0.22 -0.82
C ILE A 65 -3.22 0.49 0.62
N LEU A 66 -4.13 0.19 1.53
CA LEU A 66 -3.83 0.18 2.96
C LEU A 66 -3.39 -1.21 3.37
N LEU A 67 -2.32 -1.28 4.14
CA LEU A 67 -1.79 -2.51 4.71
C LEU A 67 -1.67 -2.33 6.22
N ARG A 68 -2.05 -3.36 6.97
CA ARG A 68 -1.94 -3.33 8.43
C ARG A 68 -0.96 -4.39 8.89
N LEU A 69 0.06 -3.95 9.62
CA LEU A 69 1.03 -4.79 10.32
C LEU A 69 0.99 -4.45 11.80
N GLU A 70 0.35 -5.30 12.61
CA GLU A 70 0.26 -5.07 14.06
C GLU A 70 -0.23 -3.64 14.38
N ASP A 71 0.64 -2.79 14.90
CA ASP A 71 0.32 -1.41 15.26
C ASP A 71 0.67 -0.40 14.16
N GLU A 72 1.00 -0.89 12.95
CA GLU A 72 1.37 -0.04 11.84
C GLU A 72 0.33 -0.07 10.73
N ILE A 73 0.00 1.10 10.18
CA ILE A 73 -0.74 1.19 8.93
C ILE A 73 0.16 1.80 7.88
N LEU A 74 0.32 1.06 6.78
CA LEU A 74 1.11 1.45 5.63
C LEU A 74 0.21 1.80 4.46
N VAL A 75 0.69 2.71 3.62
CA VAL A 75 -0.02 3.14 2.41
C VAL A 75 0.89 2.91 1.22
N VAL A 76 0.49 2.00 0.33
CA VAL A 76 1.18 1.79 -0.94
C VAL A 76 0.51 2.66 -1.97
N ILE A 77 1.22 3.64 -2.49
CA ILE A 77 0.67 4.68 -3.35
C ILE A 77 1.64 5.02 -4.48
N LYS A 78 1.11 5.42 -5.63
CA LYS A 78 1.94 5.94 -6.71
C LYS A 78 2.67 7.21 -6.25
N LYS A 79 3.95 7.30 -6.56
CA LYS A 79 4.78 8.47 -6.20
C LYS A 79 4.17 9.79 -6.67
N SER A 80 3.53 9.77 -7.84
CA SER A 80 2.87 10.95 -8.40
C SER A 80 1.65 11.42 -7.60
N LEU A 81 1.09 10.57 -6.75
CA LEU A 81 -0.12 10.87 -5.95
C LEU A 81 0.18 11.13 -4.47
N SER A 82 1.38 10.82 -4.01
CA SER A 82 1.75 10.95 -2.59
C SER A 82 1.58 12.36 -2.05
N LYS A 83 2.00 13.35 -2.82
CA LYS A 83 1.89 14.75 -2.40
C LYS A 83 0.45 15.18 -2.21
N ASN A 84 -0.45 14.81 -3.12
CA ASN A 84 -1.87 15.10 -3.00
C ASN A 84 -2.48 14.40 -1.78
N PHE A 85 -2.11 13.16 -1.54
CA PHE A 85 -2.54 12.39 -0.37
C PHE A 85 -2.14 13.10 0.93
N ILE A 86 -0.88 13.46 1.06
CA ILE A 86 -0.34 14.11 2.26
C ILE A 86 -1.00 15.48 2.45
N ASN A 87 -1.08 16.30 1.40
CA ASN A 87 -1.64 17.64 1.49
C ASN A 87 -3.12 17.62 1.87
N GLN A 88 -3.90 16.72 1.31
CA GLN A 88 -5.33 16.63 1.61
C GLN A 88 -5.59 16.19 3.06
N LEU A 89 -4.72 15.39 3.63
CA LEU A 89 -4.87 14.90 5.00
C LEU A 89 -4.20 15.79 6.05
N GLU A 90 -3.45 16.81 5.66
CA GLU A 90 -2.62 17.60 6.58
C GLU A 90 -3.40 18.19 7.75
N GLN A 91 -4.55 18.79 7.50
CA GLN A 91 -5.38 19.36 8.58
C GLN A 91 -5.86 18.30 9.58
N PHE A 92 -6.10 17.08 9.11
CA PHE A 92 -6.55 15.97 9.94
C PHE A 92 -5.39 15.32 10.70
N THR A 93 -4.21 15.23 10.09
CA THR A 93 -3.02 14.72 10.79
C THR A 93 -2.67 15.60 11.98
N GLN A 94 -2.81 16.91 11.85
CA GLN A 94 -2.61 17.85 12.98
C GLN A 94 -3.64 17.63 14.08
N PHE A 95 -4.91 17.50 13.71
CA PHE A 95 -6.02 17.30 14.66
C PHE A 95 -5.85 16.00 15.46
N TYR A 96 -5.54 14.89 14.78
CA TYR A 96 -5.40 13.59 15.42
C TYR A 96 -4.01 13.35 16.02
N LYS A 97 -3.08 14.29 15.84
CA LYS A 97 -1.68 14.19 16.31
C LYS A 97 -0.99 12.94 15.76
N VAL A 98 -1.17 12.69 14.49
CA VAL A 98 -0.50 11.62 13.73
C VAL A 98 0.37 12.25 12.66
N GLU A 99 1.28 11.48 12.10
CA GLU A 99 2.23 11.94 11.09
C GLU A 99 2.31 10.94 9.94
N ILE A 100 2.37 11.44 8.71
CA ILE A 100 2.58 10.61 7.52
C ILE A 100 4.05 10.71 7.14
N LYS A 101 4.75 9.58 7.14
CA LYS A 101 6.18 9.50 6.83
C LYS A 101 6.45 8.61 5.64
N LEU A 102 7.39 9.04 4.79
CA LEU A 102 7.95 8.16 3.77
C LEU A 102 8.83 7.11 4.45
N THR A 103 8.67 5.85 4.06
CA THR A 103 9.48 4.75 4.56
C THR A 103 10.55 4.34 3.55
N ASN A 104 11.48 3.50 3.97
CA ASN A 104 12.41 2.79 3.10
C ASN A 104 11.84 1.46 2.59
N TYR A 105 10.59 1.18 2.83
CA TYR A 105 9.96 -0.05 2.37
C TYR A 105 9.77 0.00 0.86
N LEU A 106 9.85 -1.16 0.24
CA LEU A 106 9.70 -1.33 -1.20
C LEU A 106 8.43 -2.11 -1.49
N ALA A 107 7.75 -1.72 -2.55
CA ALA A 107 6.64 -2.49 -3.08
C ALA A 107 7.14 -3.39 -4.21
N LYS A 108 6.78 -4.68 -4.17
CA LYS A 108 7.05 -5.61 -5.25
C LYS A 108 5.76 -6.25 -5.72
N GLY A 109 5.69 -6.55 -7.01
CA GLY A 109 4.56 -7.22 -7.62
C GLY A 109 4.97 -8.54 -8.23
N PHE A 110 4.10 -9.54 -8.15
CA PHE A 110 4.27 -10.80 -8.85
C PHE A 110 2.90 -11.36 -9.25
N VAL A 111 2.92 -12.24 -10.25
CA VAL A 111 1.71 -12.83 -10.82
C VAL A 111 1.65 -14.30 -10.44
N ASN A 112 0.51 -14.73 -9.96
CA ASN A 112 0.24 -16.13 -9.64
C ASN A 112 -1.15 -16.51 -10.13
N LYS A 113 -1.32 -17.78 -10.50
CA LYS A 113 -2.64 -18.34 -10.83
C LYS A 113 -3.44 -18.71 -9.58
N ASP A 114 -2.78 -18.79 -8.43
CA ASP A 114 -3.37 -19.21 -7.18
C ASP A 114 -3.72 -18.00 -6.30
N LYS A 115 -5.00 -17.90 -5.94
CA LYS A 115 -5.51 -16.90 -5.02
C LYS A 115 -5.03 -17.09 -3.59
N SER A 116 -4.57 -18.29 -3.24
CA SER A 116 -4.23 -18.65 -1.86
C SER A 116 -2.93 -18.07 -1.33
N TYR A 117 -2.11 -17.45 -2.19
CA TYR A 117 -0.88 -16.83 -1.73
C TYR A 117 -1.20 -15.61 -0.86
N LYS A 118 -0.85 -15.70 0.41
CA LYS A 118 -0.98 -14.61 1.38
C LYS A 118 0.36 -14.39 2.07
N GLY A 119 1.16 -13.48 1.53
CA GLY A 119 2.31 -12.95 2.24
C GLY A 119 1.89 -11.93 3.29
N LYS A 120 2.80 -11.59 4.21
CA LYS A 120 2.61 -10.46 5.12
C LYS A 120 2.46 -9.17 4.32
N CYS A 121 1.49 -8.34 4.69
CA CYS A 121 1.24 -7.07 4.00
C CYS A 121 1.10 -7.23 2.49
N SER A 122 0.25 -8.13 2.07
CA SER A 122 0.00 -8.35 0.66
C SER A 122 -1.42 -7.97 0.26
N ALA A 123 -1.55 -7.45 -0.93
CA ALA A 123 -2.82 -7.25 -1.61
C ALA A 123 -2.80 -8.00 -2.92
N TYR A 124 -3.96 -8.36 -3.43
CA TYR A 124 -4.03 -8.95 -4.75
C TYR A 124 -5.16 -8.35 -5.57
N TYR A 125 -4.95 -8.33 -6.89
CA TYR A 125 -5.95 -7.95 -7.86
C TYR A 125 -6.18 -9.11 -8.82
N LYS A 126 -7.43 -9.43 -9.11
CA LYS A 126 -7.74 -10.39 -10.14
C LYS A 126 -7.59 -9.72 -11.52
N TYR A 127 -6.78 -10.32 -12.37
CA TYR A 127 -6.54 -9.84 -13.71
C TYR A 127 -6.61 -11.02 -14.67
N ASP A 128 -7.75 -11.16 -15.36
CA ASP A 128 -8.05 -12.30 -16.24
C ASP A 128 -7.97 -13.63 -15.49
N GLU A 129 -7.09 -14.56 -15.90
CA GLU A 129 -6.86 -15.85 -15.23
C GLU A 129 -5.82 -15.78 -14.12
N TYR A 130 -5.22 -14.60 -13.89
CA TYR A 130 -4.12 -14.41 -12.96
C TYR A 130 -4.51 -13.48 -11.82
N PHE A 131 -3.76 -13.60 -10.74
CA PHE A 131 -3.81 -12.67 -9.63
C PHE A 131 -2.50 -11.89 -9.58
N LEU A 132 -2.60 -10.57 -9.64
CA LEU A 132 -1.47 -9.68 -9.38
C LEU A 132 -1.39 -9.46 -7.88
N HIS A 133 -0.31 -9.94 -7.28
CA HIS A 133 -0.02 -9.73 -5.87
C HIS A 133 0.93 -8.55 -5.70
N MET A 134 0.68 -7.73 -4.69
CA MET A 134 1.59 -6.66 -4.28
C MET A 134 2.01 -6.94 -2.85
N GLU A 135 3.30 -6.90 -2.60
CA GLU A 135 3.88 -7.16 -1.29
C GLU A 135 4.85 -6.05 -0.92
N VAL A 136 4.85 -5.68 0.36
CA VAL A 136 5.79 -4.71 0.89
C VAL A 136 6.94 -5.43 1.59
N CYS A 137 8.16 -5.04 1.30
CA CYS A 137 9.36 -5.54 1.96
C CYS A 137 10.23 -4.41 2.47
N LYS A 138 10.97 -4.67 3.55
CA LYS A 138 11.92 -3.71 4.12
C LYS A 138 13.18 -3.65 3.26
N GLU A 139 13.83 -2.50 3.24
CA GLU A 139 15.05 -2.27 2.45
C GLU A 139 16.18 -3.26 2.78
N SER A 140 16.24 -3.76 4.02
CA SER A 140 17.22 -4.76 4.43
C SER A 140 17.17 -6.06 3.61
N ASN A 141 16.09 -6.31 2.90
CA ASN A 141 15.92 -7.47 2.03
C ASN A 141 16.27 -7.18 0.57
N LYS A 142 16.76 -5.97 0.29
CA LYS A 142 17.06 -5.52 -1.09
C LYS A 142 18.17 -6.34 -1.75
N GLU A 143 19.17 -6.79 -0.99
CA GLU A 143 20.27 -7.59 -1.52
C GLU A 143 19.83 -8.99 -1.94
N GLU A 144 18.96 -9.63 -1.17
CA GLU A 144 18.40 -10.93 -1.55
C GLU A 144 17.59 -10.83 -2.83
N ILE A 145 16.91 -9.72 -3.01
CA ILE A 145 16.02 -9.48 -4.13
C ILE A 145 16.81 -9.08 -5.38
N SER A 146 17.91 -8.34 -5.24
CA SER A 146 18.78 -8.01 -6.37
C SER A 146 19.46 -9.28 -6.92
N ASN A 147 19.77 -10.24 -6.07
CA ASN A 147 20.30 -11.53 -6.49
C ASN A 147 19.29 -12.38 -7.24
N LEU A 148 18.02 -12.29 -6.88
CA LEU A 148 16.93 -12.98 -7.57
C LEU A 148 16.58 -12.35 -8.92
N SER A 149 16.73 -11.05 -9.05
CA SER A 149 16.48 -10.33 -10.31
C SER A 149 17.58 -10.53 -11.35
N GLN A 150 18.75 -11.03 -10.94
CA GLN A 150 19.87 -11.38 -11.84
C GLN A 150 19.80 -12.83 -12.35
N LEU A 151 18.90 -13.62 -11.81
CA LEU A 151 18.63 -14.98 -12.27
C LEU A 151 17.61 -14.98 -13.41
#